data_b01030c4c2d7a6aa9b26e646da2af5a3
#
_entry.id   b01030c4c2d7a6aa9b26e646da2af5a3
#
_cell.length_a   1.000
_cell.length_b   1.000
_cell.length_c   1.000
_cell.angle_alpha   90.00
_cell.angle_beta   90.00
_cell.angle_gamma   90.00
#
_symmetry.space_group_name_H-M   'P 1'
#
loop_
_entity.id
_entity.type
_entity.pdbx_description
1 polymer ?
#
loop_
_entity_poly.entity_id
_entity_poly.type
_entity_poly.pdbx_seq_one_letter_code
_entity_poly.pdbx_strand_id
1 'polypeptide(L)'
;MTVKHSILWLSLCLFWIGCGRNERMDLLYAQRCLGCHGQSGEGDGPVAASLPVRVPDFRETVEKKSIPQIRRAIAEGRGIMPAFGPALRPAEITDMVQMVRFLSREGRNISWWEKYDTLVVAHCNVPWELVLGYDEPAEQKQP
;
A
#
# COMPACT_ATOMS: atom_id res chain seq x y z
N MET A 1 40.51 16.20 20.99
CA MET A 1 40.24 15.04 20.10
C MET A 1 38.88 14.37 20.29
N THR A 2 37.96 14.95 21.02
CA THR A 2 36.67 14.31 21.42
C THR A 2 35.44 14.68 20.59
N VAL A 3 35.43 15.83 19.91
CA VAL A 3 34.26 16.30 19.15
C VAL A 3 34.02 15.54 17.86
N LYS A 4 35.08 15.09 17.16
CA LYS A 4 34.95 14.36 15.90
C LYS A 4 34.32 12.97 16.08
N HIS A 5 34.53 12.30 17.20
CA HIS A 5 33.92 11.00 17.44
C HIS A 5 32.46 11.10 17.81
N SER A 6 32.05 12.17 18.52
CA SER A 6 30.64 12.38 18.86
C SER A 6 29.77 12.63 17.64
N ILE A 7 30.29 13.39 16.64
CA ILE A 7 29.57 13.65 15.38
C ILE A 7 29.41 12.35 14.57
N LEU A 8 30.45 11.50 14.56
CA LEU A 8 30.40 10.21 13.84
C LEU A 8 29.36 9.26 14.45
N TRP A 9 29.26 9.22 15.78
CA TRP A 9 28.29 8.41 16.50
C TRP A 9 26.85 8.92 16.33
N LEU A 10 26.64 10.23 16.32
CA LEU A 10 25.33 10.83 16.05
C LEU A 10 24.87 10.55 14.60
N SER A 11 25.78 10.62 13.64
CA SER A 11 25.48 10.30 12.23
C SER A 11 25.13 8.82 12.05
N LEU A 12 25.80 7.92 12.79
CA LEU A 12 25.52 6.49 12.73
C LEU A 12 24.16 6.15 13.37
N CYS A 13 23.78 6.83 14.45
CA CYS A 13 22.48 6.64 15.10
C CYS A 13 21.30 7.12 14.23
N LEU A 14 21.49 8.17 13.44
CA LEU A 14 20.46 8.66 12.51
C LEU A 14 20.18 7.70 11.33
N PHE A 15 21.18 6.87 10.99
CA PHE A 15 20.99 5.81 9.97
C PHE A 15 20.18 4.61 10.45
N TRP A 16 19.98 4.46 11.76
CA TRP A 16 19.21 3.37 12.37
C TRP A 16 17.75 3.72 12.66
N ILE A 17 17.29 4.91 12.25
CA ILE A 17 15.86 5.19 12.18
C ILE A 17 15.35 4.44 10.94
N GLY A 18 15.39 3.12 11.01
CA GLY A 18 14.92 2.26 9.94
C GLY A 18 13.43 2.48 9.75
N CYS A 19 13.00 2.59 8.51
CA CYS A 19 11.61 2.47 8.15
C CYS A 19 11.08 1.14 8.70
N GLY A 20 10.32 1.19 9.77
CA GLY A 20 9.63 0.01 10.31
C GLY A 20 8.49 -0.39 9.38
N ARG A 21 8.18 -1.68 9.35
CA ARG A 21 6.99 -2.17 8.65
C ARG A 21 5.77 -1.36 9.11
N ASN A 22 4.96 -0.90 8.19
CA ASN A 22 3.77 -0.12 8.52
C ASN A 22 2.65 -1.04 9.02
N GLU A 23 2.71 -1.38 10.31
CA GLU A 23 1.73 -2.26 10.98
C GLU A 23 0.27 -1.81 10.76
N ARG A 24 0.06 -0.50 10.65
CA ARG A 24 -1.27 0.05 10.37
C ARG A 24 -1.77 -0.36 9.00
N MET A 25 -0.91 -0.38 7.99
CA MET A 25 -1.26 -0.79 6.64
C MET A 25 -1.61 -2.28 6.58
N ASP A 26 -0.82 -3.11 7.29
CA ASP A 26 -1.07 -4.53 7.43
C ASP A 26 -2.40 -4.81 8.14
N LEU A 27 -2.67 -4.11 9.24
CA LEU A 27 -3.93 -4.25 9.99
C LEU A 27 -5.15 -3.83 9.15
N LEU A 28 -5.03 -2.74 8.43
CA LEU A 28 -6.11 -2.26 7.56
C LEU A 28 -6.40 -3.26 6.44
N TYR A 29 -5.36 -3.80 5.80
CA TYR A 29 -5.50 -4.84 4.80
C TYR A 29 -6.17 -6.10 5.37
N ALA A 30 -5.69 -6.57 6.51
CA ALA A 30 -6.24 -7.75 7.18
C ALA A 30 -7.73 -7.59 7.51
N GLN A 31 -8.15 -6.41 7.95
CA GLN A 31 -9.53 -6.14 8.34
C GLN A 31 -10.48 -5.95 7.16
N ARG A 32 -10.01 -5.43 6.03
CA ARG A 32 -10.89 -4.93 4.95
C ARG A 32 -10.73 -5.69 3.63
N CYS A 33 -9.57 -6.25 3.37
CA CYS A 33 -9.21 -6.75 2.04
C CYS A 33 -8.91 -8.25 2.02
N LEU A 34 -8.20 -8.75 3.05
CA LEU A 34 -7.70 -10.12 3.13
C LEU A 34 -8.80 -11.16 2.93
N GLY A 35 -9.99 -10.93 3.47
CA GLY A 35 -11.11 -11.88 3.38
C GLY A 35 -11.43 -12.34 1.96
N CYS A 36 -11.30 -11.46 0.98
CA CYS A 36 -11.53 -11.73 -0.43
C CYS A 36 -10.23 -11.92 -1.20
N HIS A 37 -9.23 -11.05 -0.97
CA HIS A 37 -8.01 -11.01 -1.77
C HIS A 37 -6.93 -11.99 -1.34
N GLY A 38 -7.03 -12.55 -0.13
CA GLY A 38 -6.02 -13.48 0.40
C GLY A 38 -4.78 -12.78 0.95
N GLN A 39 -3.91 -13.55 1.57
CA GLN A 39 -2.73 -13.01 2.24
C GLN A 39 -1.70 -12.44 1.26
N SER A 40 -1.55 -13.09 0.10
CA SER A 40 -0.61 -12.69 -0.97
C SER A 40 -1.31 -11.92 -2.11
N GLY A 41 -2.60 -11.59 -1.97
CA GLY A 41 -3.35 -10.87 -3.00
C GLY A 41 -3.66 -11.68 -4.26
N GLU A 42 -3.68 -13.02 -4.17
CA GLU A 42 -3.95 -13.94 -5.28
C GLU A 42 -5.45 -14.14 -5.55
N GLY A 43 -6.32 -13.52 -4.75
CA GLY A 43 -7.77 -13.66 -4.86
C GLY A 43 -8.29 -14.96 -4.25
N ASP A 44 -7.53 -15.57 -3.35
CA ASP A 44 -7.76 -16.83 -2.69
C ASP A 44 -8.18 -16.69 -1.21
N GLY A 45 -8.66 -15.50 -0.84
CA GLY A 45 -9.12 -15.24 0.52
C GLY A 45 -10.24 -16.19 0.96
N PRO A 46 -10.44 -16.39 2.28
CA PRO A 46 -11.40 -17.38 2.80
C PRO A 46 -12.84 -17.16 2.33
N VAL A 47 -13.20 -15.95 1.92
CA VAL A 47 -14.52 -15.62 1.39
C VAL A 47 -14.59 -15.80 -0.13
N ALA A 48 -13.43 -15.78 -0.83
CA ALA A 48 -13.37 -15.78 -2.29
C ALA A 48 -14.13 -16.96 -2.93
N ALA A 49 -14.01 -18.15 -2.36
CA ALA A 49 -14.66 -19.36 -2.89
C ALA A 49 -16.21 -19.31 -2.86
N SER A 50 -16.79 -18.47 -2.01
CA SER A 50 -18.25 -18.29 -1.90
C SER A 50 -18.80 -17.18 -2.78
N LEU A 51 -17.94 -16.45 -3.49
CA LEU A 51 -18.36 -15.34 -4.33
C LEU A 51 -18.80 -15.81 -5.73
N PRO A 52 -19.79 -15.14 -6.34
CA PRO A 52 -20.29 -15.49 -7.67
C PRO A 52 -19.32 -15.12 -8.81
N VAL A 53 -18.24 -14.44 -8.50
CA VAL A 53 -17.22 -13.99 -9.44
C VAL A 53 -15.82 -14.21 -8.86
N ARG A 54 -14.84 -14.45 -9.76
CA ARG A 54 -13.44 -14.57 -9.35
C ARG A 54 -12.92 -13.24 -8.84
N VAL A 55 -12.28 -13.27 -7.67
CA VAL A 55 -11.49 -12.15 -7.16
C VAL A 55 -10.18 -12.09 -7.96
N PRO A 56 -9.83 -10.94 -8.57
CA PRO A 56 -8.62 -10.84 -9.36
C PRO A 56 -7.34 -10.93 -8.52
N ASP A 57 -6.32 -11.58 -9.08
CA ASP A 57 -4.95 -11.54 -8.57
C ASP A 57 -4.38 -10.11 -8.72
N PHE A 58 -3.69 -9.63 -7.70
CA PHE A 58 -3.06 -8.31 -7.74
C PHE A 58 -1.94 -8.22 -8.78
N ARG A 59 -1.28 -9.33 -9.13
CA ARG A 59 -0.29 -9.38 -10.22
C ARG A 59 -0.94 -9.01 -11.55
N GLU A 60 -2.06 -9.66 -11.88
CA GLU A 60 -2.85 -9.31 -13.06
C GLU A 60 -3.39 -7.87 -13.01
N THR A 61 -3.73 -7.43 -11.81
CA THR A 61 -4.30 -6.09 -11.60
C THR A 61 -3.28 -5.01 -11.92
N VAL A 62 -2.04 -5.09 -11.42
CA VAL A 62 -1.01 -4.07 -11.67
C VAL A 62 -0.47 -4.10 -13.10
N GLU A 63 -0.59 -5.23 -13.79
CA GLU A 63 -0.25 -5.32 -15.21
C GLU A 63 -1.28 -4.63 -16.12
N LYS A 64 -2.55 -4.68 -15.73
CA LYS A 64 -3.69 -4.21 -16.55
C LYS A 64 -4.20 -2.83 -16.16
N LYS A 65 -3.86 -2.31 -14.99
CA LYS A 65 -4.41 -1.07 -14.43
C LYS A 65 -3.32 -0.12 -13.96
N SER A 66 -3.52 1.15 -14.26
CA SER A 66 -2.72 2.23 -13.70
C SER A 66 -3.04 2.45 -12.22
N ILE A 67 -2.11 3.10 -11.49
CA ILE A 67 -2.29 3.47 -10.07
C ILE A 67 -3.59 4.25 -9.83
N PRO A 68 -3.95 5.28 -10.63
CA PRO A 68 -5.24 5.97 -10.46
C PRO A 68 -6.46 5.06 -10.66
N GLN A 69 -6.37 4.06 -11.55
CA GLN A 69 -7.47 3.10 -11.76
C GLN A 69 -7.62 2.14 -10.58
N ILE A 70 -6.50 1.72 -9.97
CA ILE A 70 -6.51 0.90 -8.74
C ILE A 70 -7.10 1.71 -7.59
N ARG A 71 -6.64 2.96 -7.40
CA ARG A 71 -7.18 3.89 -6.40
C ARG A 71 -8.69 4.05 -6.54
N ARG A 72 -9.17 4.32 -7.76
CA ARG A 72 -10.60 4.46 -8.03
C ARG A 72 -11.38 3.19 -7.70
N ALA A 73 -10.86 2.02 -8.07
CA ALA A 73 -11.49 0.75 -7.76
C ALA A 73 -11.62 0.51 -6.25
N ILE A 74 -10.65 0.94 -5.44
CA ILE A 74 -10.71 0.86 -3.99
C ILE A 74 -11.71 1.89 -3.44
N ALA A 75 -11.64 3.13 -3.90
CA ALA A 75 -12.48 4.22 -3.39
C ALA A 75 -13.96 4.04 -3.75
N GLU A 76 -14.26 3.73 -5.01
CA GLU A 76 -15.61 3.68 -5.56
C GLU A 76 -16.22 2.27 -5.55
N GLY A 77 -15.38 1.24 -5.32
CA GLY A 77 -15.80 -0.15 -5.45
C GLY A 77 -15.88 -0.60 -6.91
N ARG A 78 -16.08 -1.90 -7.12
CA ARG A 78 -16.27 -2.46 -8.45
C ARG A 78 -17.00 -3.81 -8.40
N GLY A 79 -18.18 -3.88 -8.99
CA GLY A 79 -18.97 -5.11 -8.95
C GLY A 79 -19.32 -5.49 -7.51
N ILE A 80 -18.85 -6.64 -7.04
CA ILE A 80 -19.07 -7.08 -5.66
C ILE A 80 -18.07 -6.46 -4.64
N MET A 81 -17.00 -5.83 -5.11
CA MET A 81 -16.06 -5.12 -4.24
C MET A 81 -16.73 -3.84 -3.73
N PRO A 82 -16.88 -3.68 -2.40
CA PRO A 82 -17.51 -2.49 -1.85
C PRO A 82 -16.67 -1.23 -2.07
N ALA A 83 -17.33 -0.07 -2.02
CA ALA A 83 -16.67 1.22 -2.02
C ALA A 83 -16.06 1.49 -0.63
N PHE A 84 -14.77 1.76 -0.57
CA PHE A 84 -14.09 2.08 0.69
C PHE A 84 -13.89 3.58 0.90
N GLY A 85 -14.15 4.43 -0.11
CA GLY A 85 -14.04 5.88 0.01
C GLY A 85 -14.78 6.49 1.19
N PRO A 86 -16.02 6.05 1.49
CA PRO A 86 -16.77 6.55 2.66
C PRO A 86 -16.20 6.09 4.02
N ALA A 87 -15.42 5.00 4.03
CA ALA A 87 -14.93 4.36 5.25
C ALA A 87 -13.45 4.60 5.52
N LEU A 88 -12.68 4.98 4.50
CA LEU A 88 -11.24 5.18 4.55
C LEU A 88 -10.89 6.61 4.18
N ARG A 89 -9.94 7.18 4.90
CA ARG A 89 -9.35 8.47 4.55
C ARG A 89 -8.55 8.36 3.24
N PRO A 90 -8.35 9.45 2.49
CA PRO A 90 -7.55 9.45 1.26
C PRO A 90 -6.16 8.84 1.43
N ALA A 91 -5.48 9.12 2.56
CA ALA A 91 -4.18 8.53 2.89
C ALA A 91 -4.26 7.00 3.06
N GLU A 92 -5.32 6.49 3.69
CA GLU A 92 -5.53 5.04 3.87
C GLU A 92 -5.83 4.33 2.55
N ILE A 93 -6.50 5.01 1.64
CA ILE A 93 -6.69 4.50 0.26
C ILE A 93 -5.34 4.44 -0.45
N THR A 94 -4.47 5.44 -0.26
CA THR A 94 -3.09 5.42 -0.80
C THR A 94 -2.32 4.24 -0.22
N ASP A 95 -2.38 4.03 1.08
CA ASP A 95 -1.75 2.89 1.76
C ASP A 95 -2.22 1.56 1.14
N MET A 96 -3.52 1.41 0.85
CA MET A 96 -4.04 0.19 0.22
C MET A 96 -3.60 0.03 -1.23
N VAL A 97 -3.46 1.11 -1.98
CA VAL A 97 -2.86 1.05 -3.33
C VAL A 97 -1.41 0.56 -3.26
N GLN A 98 -0.65 1.02 -2.27
CA GLN A 98 0.72 0.56 -2.07
C GLN A 98 0.77 -0.91 -1.62
N MET A 99 -0.17 -1.32 -0.78
CA MET A 99 -0.30 -2.73 -0.38
C MET A 99 -0.58 -3.64 -1.60
N VAL A 100 -1.46 -3.24 -2.49
CA VAL A 100 -1.71 -3.97 -3.75
C VAL A 100 -0.41 -4.12 -4.58
N ARG A 101 0.36 -3.04 -4.70
CA ARG A 101 1.66 -3.06 -5.40
C ARG A 101 2.69 -3.94 -4.70
N PHE A 102 2.75 -3.87 -3.38
CA PHE A 102 3.65 -4.69 -2.57
C PHE A 102 3.34 -6.18 -2.77
N LEU A 103 2.10 -6.59 -2.51
CA LEU A 103 1.68 -7.98 -2.62
C LEU A 103 1.79 -8.52 -4.06
N SER A 104 1.57 -7.69 -5.07
CA SER A 104 1.74 -8.10 -6.47
C SER A 104 3.19 -8.48 -6.83
N ARG A 105 4.16 -8.06 -6.03
CA ARG A 105 5.59 -8.31 -6.24
C ARG A 105 6.15 -9.38 -5.32
N GLU A 106 5.42 -9.72 -4.25
CA GLU A 106 5.83 -10.71 -3.27
C GLU A 106 6.06 -12.09 -3.93
N GLY A 107 7.15 -12.76 -3.55
CA GLY A 107 7.51 -14.06 -4.12
C GLY A 107 8.01 -14.06 -5.57
N ARG A 108 8.10 -12.91 -6.22
CA ARG A 108 8.61 -12.79 -7.60
C ARG A 108 10.11 -12.48 -7.63
N ASN A 109 10.77 -12.94 -8.69
CA ASN A 109 12.14 -12.51 -8.99
C ASN A 109 12.09 -11.13 -9.68
N ILE A 110 11.94 -10.10 -8.86
CA ILE A 110 11.88 -8.71 -9.31
C ILE A 110 13.27 -8.07 -9.34
N SER A 111 13.44 -7.05 -10.18
CA SER A 111 14.69 -6.31 -10.27
C SER A 111 15.01 -5.59 -8.95
N TRP A 112 16.27 -5.27 -8.71
CA TRP A 112 16.68 -4.58 -7.48
C TRP A 112 16.03 -3.18 -7.33
N TRP A 113 15.72 -2.49 -8.40
CA TRP A 113 14.96 -1.25 -8.44
C TRP A 113 13.57 -1.41 -7.88
N GLU A 114 12.84 -2.44 -8.34
CA GLU A 114 11.49 -2.73 -7.88
C GLU A 114 11.47 -3.17 -6.42
N LYS A 115 12.53 -3.88 -5.98
CA LYS A 115 12.71 -4.20 -4.55
C LYS A 115 12.88 -2.94 -3.72
N TYR A 116 13.71 -2.01 -4.18
CA TYR A 116 13.96 -0.76 -3.48
C TYR A 116 12.69 0.11 -3.38
N ASP A 117 12.01 0.32 -4.49
CA ASP A 117 10.74 1.05 -4.55
C ASP A 117 9.70 0.42 -3.62
N THR A 118 9.58 -0.90 -3.64
CA THR A 118 8.63 -1.63 -2.79
C THR A 118 8.98 -1.53 -1.30
N LEU A 119 10.26 -1.62 -0.94
CA LEU A 119 10.70 -1.48 0.43
C LEU A 119 10.46 -0.08 0.98
N VAL A 120 10.78 0.95 0.22
CA VAL A 120 10.56 2.34 0.62
C VAL A 120 9.07 2.62 0.77
N VAL A 121 8.27 2.18 -0.18
CA VAL A 121 6.82 2.42 -0.19
C VAL A 121 6.10 1.68 0.93
N ALA A 122 6.46 0.42 1.18
CA ALA A 122 5.74 -0.41 2.16
C ALA A 122 6.19 -0.18 3.61
N HIS A 123 7.41 0.32 3.82
CA HIS A 123 8.01 0.37 5.15
C HIS A 123 8.31 1.78 5.65
N CYS A 124 8.32 2.77 4.74
CA CYS A 124 8.50 4.17 5.10
C CYS A 124 7.16 4.88 5.00
N ASN A 125 6.83 5.66 6.02
CA ASN A 125 5.64 6.53 6.00
C ASN A 125 5.94 7.77 5.13
N VAL A 126 6.13 7.54 3.83
CA VAL A 126 6.40 8.61 2.87
C VAL A 126 5.07 9.25 2.49
N PRO A 127 4.92 10.57 2.55
CA PRO A 127 3.72 11.26 2.08
C PRO A 127 3.67 11.22 0.55
N TRP A 128 3.18 10.10 0.03
CA TRP A 128 3.14 9.83 -1.41
C TRP A 128 2.27 10.80 -2.19
N GLU A 129 1.27 11.40 -1.54
CA GLU A 129 0.47 12.48 -2.08
C GLU A 129 1.36 13.65 -2.52
N LEU A 130 2.34 14.00 -1.67
CA LEU A 130 3.29 15.07 -1.95
C LEU A 130 4.30 14.70 -3.05
N VAL A 131 4.69 13.42 -3.11
CA VAL A 131 5.73 12.94 -4.05
C VAL A 131 5.15 12.64 -5.43
N LEU A 132 3.93 12.09 -5.48
CA LEU A 132 3.30 11.67 -6.72
C LEU A 132 2.32 12.71 -7.30
N GLY A 133 2.19 13.88 -6.63
CA GLY A 133 1.35 14.97 -7.10
C GLY A 133 -0.13 14.59 -7.24
N TYR A 134 -0.61 13.70 -6.37
CA TYR A 134 -2.05 13.50 -6.27
C TYR A 134 -2.64 14.72 -5.57
N ASP A 135 -3.17 15.64 -6.35
CA ASP A 135 -4.02 16.69 -5.83
C ASP A 135 -5.19 16.01 -5.13
N GLU A 136 -5.30 16.20 -3.82
CA GLU A 136 -6.50 15.79 -3.11
C GLU A 136 -7.70 16.43 -3.81
N PRO A 137 -8.72 15.64 -4.19
CA PRO A 137 -9.98 16.27 -4.59
C PRO A 137 -10.41 17.13 -3.40
N ALA A 138 -10.60 18.42 -3.67
CA ALA A 138 -10.94 19.44 -2.69
C ALA A 138 -11.91 18.86 -1.66
N GLU A 139 -11.46 18.94 -0.41
CA GLU A 139 -12.15 18.58 0.81
C GLU A 139 -13.66 18.69 0.67
N GLN A 140 -14.35 17.56 0.69
CA GLN A 140 -15.79 17.57 0.94
C GLN A 140 -15.97 18.14 2.36
N LYS A 141 -16.14 19.46 2.45
CA LYS A 141 -16.67 20.11 3.64
C LYS A 141 -17.97 19.39 3.96
N GLN A 142 -17.93 18.55 4.97
CA GLN A 142 -19.14 18.07 5.59
C GLN A 142 -19.90 19.26 6.16
N PRO A 143 -21.23 19.33 5.96
CA PRO A 143 -22.08 20.36 6.51
C PRO A 143 -22.16 20.28 8.04
#